data_18936feb94671c65cadf9b550f817c00
#
_entry.id   18936feb94671c65cadf9b550f817c00
#
_cell.length_a   1.000
_cell.length_b   1.000
_cell.length_c   1.000
_cell.angle_alpha   90.00
_cell.angle_beta   90.00
_cell.angle_gamma   90.00
#
_symmetry.space_group_name_H-M   'P 1'
#
loop_
_entity.id
_entity.type
_entity.pdbx_description
1 polymer ?
#
loop_
_entity_poly.entity_id
_entity_poly.type
_entity_poly.pdbx_seq_one_letter_code
_entity_poly.pdbx_strand_id
1 'polypeptide(L)'
;MLNKARKVMLSTYIQTEVVKGSYTEALEIKLSNKTYHIAPITQIMFAYDSEQNTHEIKTAYKYNLFPLVLDGNGIPWAEANIYLLQRIKNSLNLVMATYSNIASDLVAYRNFLDQTNLNWTHFEKNKLFRPTYRYRAYLRSLMNTYEISISTARRRMSSVIAFYRWLENEGVLNPEFPMWKESDYYIDVINPNGFLFTKPEKTTDISIKIIKGINPYTDKINDGGQLRPLPKKEQDWLLEALLALNNYEMLLIHVLSLVSGARIQTVLTFRLHHVLLDMDGSELNEVRIPAGPGTGIDTKNDKKIVLHIPLWFYQKLHTYALSEKADKRRRK
;
A
#
# COMPACT_ATOMS: atom_id res chain seq x y z
N MET A 1 2.51 -14.75 27.75
CA MET A 1 2.54 -13.62 26.80
C MET A 1 1.28 -13.68 25.97
N LEU A 2 0.47 -12.62 25.93
CA LEU A 2 -0.68 -12.54 25.02
C LEU A 2 -0.16 -12.59 23.59
N ASN A 3 -0.64 -13.55 22.79
CA ASN A 3 -0.35 -13.58 21.37
C ASN A 3 -0.88 -12.29 20.72
N LYS A 4 -0.06 -11.64 19.88
CA LYS A 4 -0.44 -10.39 19.23
C LYS A 4 -1.16 -10.67 17.92
N ALA A 5 -2.16 -9.85 17.61
CA ALA A 5 -2.74 -9.80 16.27
C ALA A 5 -1.64 -9.50 15.24
N ARG A 6 -1.76 -10.09 14.04
CA ARG A 6 -0.75 -9.98 12.99
C ARG A 6 -1.36 -9.90 11.60
N LYS A 7 -0.62 -9.32 10.68
CA LYS A 7 -0.91 -9.36 9.26
C LYS A 7 -0.17 -10.54 8.62
N VAL A 8 -0.87 -11.30 7.81
CA VAL A 8 -0.30 -12.34 6.97
C VAL A 8 -0.54 -11.95 5.52
N MET A 9 0.51 -12.01 4.70
CA MET A 9 0.36 -11.79 3.26
C MET A 9 0.09 -13.13 2.62
N LEU A 10 -1.13 -13.28 2.16
CA LEU A 10 -1.46 -14.46 1.42
C LEU A 10 -0.86 -14.31 0.02
N SER A 11 -0.03 -15.23 -0.49
CA SER A 11 0.54 -15.17 -1.82
C SER A 11 -0.54 -15.19 -2.90
N THR A 12 -1.74 -15.80 -2.69
CA THR A 12 -2.87 -15.79 -3.64
C THR A 12 -4.22 -15.93 -2.93
N TYR A 13 -5.15 -15.07 -3.24
CA TYR A 13 -6.53 -15.11 -2.78
C TYR A 13 -7.47 -15.22 -3.98
N ILE A 14 -8.41 -16.17 -3.95
CA ILE A 14 -9.42 -16.34 -4.97
C ILE A 14 -10.79 -16.15 -4.34
N GLN A 15 -11.53 -15.20 -4.87
CA GLN A 15 -12.93 -15.05 -4.56
C GLN A 15 -13.76 -15.59 -5.73
N THR A 16 -14.64 -16.54 -5.45
CA THR A 16 -15.58 -17.08 -6.44
C THR A 16 -16.99 -16.58 -6.10
N GLU A 17 -17.63 -15.95 -7.05
CA GLU A 17 -19.05 -15.62 -7.00
C GLU A 17 -19.81 -16.64 -7.84
N VAL A 18 -20.77 -17.32 -7.25
CA VAL A 18 -21.63 -18.27 -7.93
C VAL A 18 -23.01 -17.64 -7.99
N VAL A 19 -23.49 -17.40 -9.20
CA VAL A 19 -24.86 -16.93 -9.43
C VAL A 19 -25.71 -18.16 -9.75
N LYS A 20 -26.60 -18.53 -8.82
CA LYS A 20 -27.60 -19.55 -9.03
C LYS A 20 -28.93 -18.86 -9.33
N GLY A 21 -29.57 -19.19 -10.45
CA GLY A 21 -30.95 -18.78 -10.73
C GLY A 21 -31.24 -18.53 -12.19
N SER A 22 -32.51 -18.66 -12.55
CA SER A 22 -33.07 -18.13 -13.79
C SER A 22 -32.94 -16.60 -13.74
N TYR A 23 -32.24 -16.01 -14.61
CA TYR A 23 -32.01 -14.57 -14.95
C TYR A 23 -32.40 -13.44 -13.97
N THR A 24 -32.95 -13.72 -12.77
CA THR A 24 -33.52 -12.69 -11.89
C THR A 24 -33.23 -12.81 -10.40
N GLU A 25 -32.55 -13.85 -9.87
CA GLU A 25 -32.40 -13.95 -8.40
C GLU A 25 -31.06 -14.47 -7.90
N ALA A 26 -30.53 -13.72 -6.95
CA ALA A 26 -29.58 -14.00 -5.87
C ALA A 26 -28.15 -14.43 -6.23
N LEU A 27 -27.24 -13.50 -5.99
CA LEU A 27 -25.79 -13.74 -5.88
C LEU A 27 -25.46 -14.48 -4.57
N GLU A 28 -24.99 -15.71 -4.66
CA GLU A 28 -24.36 -16.41 -3.54
C GLU A 28 -22.83 -16.25 -3.62
N ILE A 29 -22.24 -15.54 -2.65
CA ILE A 29 -20.79 -15.32 -2.58
C ILE A 29 -20.18 -16.45 -1.76
N LYS A 30 -19.38 -17.32 -2.37
CA LYS A 30 -18.56 -18.31 -1.67
C LYS A 30 -17.10 -17.92 -1.71
N LEU A 31 -16.48 -17.75 -0.54
CA LEU A 31 -15.06 -17.49 -0.35
C LEU A 31 -14.31 -18.83 -0.30
N SER A 32 -13.37 -19.06 -1.22
CA SER A 32 -12.46 -20.20 -1.17
C SER A 32 -11.00 -19.72 -1.21
N ASN A 33 -10.20 -20.28 -0.29
CA ASN A 33 -8.79 -19.97 -0.19
C ASN A 33 -7.98 -20.77 -1.21
N LYS A 34 -7.43 -20.14 -2.19
CA LYS A 34 -6.20 -20.57 -2.90
C LYS A 34 -5.75 -19.58 -3.99
N THR A 35 -4.48 -19.38 -4.11
CA THR A 35 -3.58 -18.76 -5.12
C THR A 35 -3.91 -17.39 -5.78
N TYR A 36 -2.96 -16.48 -6.06
CA TYR A 36 -3.00 -15.08 -6.50
C TYR A 36 -2.35 -14.68 -7.80
N HIS A 37 -2.81 -13.61 -8.50
CA HIS A 37 -2.10 -12.84 -9.53
C HIS A 37 -2.49 -11.35 -9.57
N ILE A 38 -1.60 -10.50 -10.09
CA ILE A 38 -1.54 -9.02 -9.98
C ILE A 38 -2.59 -8.25 -10.78
N ALA A 39 -3.55 -8.89 -11.38
CA ALA A 39 -4.70 -8.22 -11.98
C ALA A 39 -5.95 -9.02 -11.65
N PRO A 40 -7.11 -8.39 -11.53
CA PRO A 40 -8.35 -9.13 -11.49
C PRO A 40 -8.50 -9.82 -12.85
N ILE A 41 -8.15 -11.09 -12.93
CA ILE A 41 -8.51 -11.91 -14.09
C ILE A 41 -9.92 -12.39 -13.82
N THR A 42 -10.87 -11.77 -14.48
CA THR A 42 -12.25 -12.23 -14.46
C THR A 42 -12.37 -13.41 -15.43
N GLN A 43 -12.43 -14.61 -14.91
CA GLN A 43 -12.76 -15.78 -15.69
C GLN A 43 -14.25 -16.07 -15.49
N ILE A 44 -15.05 -15.86 -16.52
CA ILE A 44 -16.46 -16.25 -16.53
C ILE A 44 -16.50 -17.71 -16.98
N MET A 45 -16.90 -18.61 -16.08
CA MET A 45 -17.15 -20.01 -16.42
C MET A 45 -18.66 -20.23 -16.39
N PHE A 46 -19.19 -20.76 -17.48
CA PHE A 46 -20.57 -21.20 -17.57
C PHE A 46 -20.61 -22.71 -17.29
N ALA A 47 -21.35 -23.10 -16.26
CA ALA A 47 -21.71 -24.50 -16.05
C ALA A 47 -23.22 -24.64 -16.25
N TYR A 48 -23.62 -25.57 -17.11
CA TYR A 48 -25.03 -25.89 -17.36
C TYR A 48 -25.40 -27.11 -16.52
N ASP A 49 -26.41 -26.96 -15.69
CA ASP A 49 -27.04 -28.10 -14.99
C ASP A 49 -28.27 -28.54 -15.76
N SER A 50 -28.18 -29.69 -16.42
CA SER A 50 -29.22 -30.23 -17.27
C SER A 50 -30.45 -30.74 -16.47
N GLU A 51 -30.31 -31.05 -15.19
CA GLU A 51 -31.40 -31.57 -14.35
C GLU A 51 -32.30 -30.44 -13.81
N GLN A 52 -31.76 -29.22 -13.64
CA GLN A 52 -32.51 -28.11 -13.07
C GLN A 52 -32.80 -26.98 -14.06
N ASN A 53 -32.35 -27.07 -15.31
CA ASN A 53 -32.51 -26.05 -16.35
C ASN A 53 -31.97 -24.66 -15.91
N THR A 54 -30.92 -24.63 -15.08
CA THR A 54 -30.30 -23.43 -14.50
C THR A 54 -28.89 -23.25 -15.01
N HIS A 55 -28.54 -22.01 -15.31
CA HIS A 55 -27.15 -21.63 -15.67
C HIS A 55 -26.42 -21.14 -14.42
N GLU A 56 -25.28 -21.75 -14.07
CA GLU A 56 -24.37 -21.23 -13.08
C GLU A 56 -23.33 -20.33 -13.76
N ILE A 57 -23.32 -19.06 -13.41
CA ILE A 57 -22.25 -18.13 -13.80
C ILE A 57 -21.25 -18.07 -12.65
N LYS A 58 -20.02 -18.59 -12.87
CA LYS A 58 -18.94 -18.53 -11.89
C LYS A 58 -17.96 -17.43 -12.30
N THR A 59 -17.90 -16.36 -11.51
CA THR A 59 -16.90 -15.30 -11.67
C THR A 59 -15.83 -15.47 -10.59
N ALA A 60 -14.59 -15.65 -11.00
CA ALA A 60 -13.46 -15.77 -10.08
C ALA A 60 -12.57 -14.54 -10.14
N TYR A 61 -12.43 -13.85 -9.01
CA TYR A 61 -11.47 -12.75 -8.84
C TYR A 61 -10.21 -13.28 -8.15
N LYS A 62 -9.06 -13.02 -8.74
CA LYS A 62 -7.76 -13.41 -8.20
C LYS A 62 -6.98 -12.17 -7.78
N TYR A 63 -6.42 -12.21 -6.58
CA TYR A 63 -5.64 -11.10 -6.00
C TYR A 63 -4.27 -11.59 -5.55
N ASN A 64 -3.25 -10.81 -5.76
CA ASN A 64 -1.87 -11.05 -5.30
C ASN A 64 -1.61 -10.37 -3.98
N LEU A 65 -0.85 -11.04 -3.11
CA LEU A 65 -0.40 -10.45 -1.86
C LEU A 65 -1.55 -9.84 -1.05
N PHE A 66 -2.67 -10.57 -0.97
CA PHE A 66 -3.81 -10.12 -0.17
C PHE A 66 -3.44 -10.06 1.31
N PRO A 67 -3.59 -8.90 1.99
CA PRO A 67 -3.24 -8.75 3.39
C PRO A 67 -4.38 -9.27 4.27
N LEU A 68 -4.17 -10.41 4.92
CA LEU A 68 -5.10 -11.00 5.88
C LEU A 68 -4.77 -10.52 7.29
N VAL A 69 -5.77 -10.01 8.01
CA VAL A 69 -5.68 -9.60 9.41
C VAL A 69 -6.11 -10.78 10.29
N LEU A 70 -5.21 -11.23 11.16
CA LEU A 70 -5.47 -12.26 12.17
C LEU A 70 -5.48 -11.62 13.55
N ASP A 71 -6.34 -12.10 14.45
CA ASP A 71 -6.32 -11.73 15.86
C ASP A 71 -5.15 -12.40 16.62
N GLY A 72 -5.08 -12.19 17.95
CA GLY A 72 -4.04 -12.79 18.80
C GLY A 72 -4.07 -14.31 18.83
N ASN A 73 -5.20 -14.94 18.55
CA ASN A 73 -5.38 -16.40 18.51
C ASN A 73 -5.06 -16.99 17.13
N GLY A 74 -4.75 -16.15 16.13
CA GLY A 74 -4.53 -16.57 14.75
C GLY A 74 -5.82 -16.77 13.95
N ILE A 75 -6.96 -16.31 14.48
CA ILE A 75 -8.25 -16.36 13.81
C ILE A 75 -8.40 -15.14 12.91
N PRO A 76 -8.87 -15.27 11.66
CA PRO A 76 -9.14 -14.13 10.80
C PRO A 76 -10.16 -13.17 11.43
N TRP A 77 -9.80 -11.86 11.51
CA TRP A 77 -10.75 -10.84 11.90
C TRP A 77 -11.69 -10.56 10.73
N ALA A 78 -12.88 -11.19 10.76
CA ALA A 78 -13.79 -11.27 9.63
C ALA A 78 -14.15 -9.89 9.07
N GLU A 79 -14.57 -8.94 9.92
CA GLU A 79 -15.02 -7.62 9.51
C GLU A 79 -13.89 -6.82 8.86
N ALA A 80 -12.67 -6.88 9.41
CA ALA A 80 -11.52 -6.19 8.85
C ALA A 80 -11.14 -6.77 7.47
N ASN A 81 -11.22 -8.08 7.30
CA ASN A 81 -10.88 -8.75 6.05
C ASN A 81 -11.94 -8.53 4.97
N ILE A 82 -13.23 -8.50 5.32
CA ILE A 82 -14.33 -8.16 4.41
C ILE A 82 -14.20 -6.69 3.97
N TYR A 83 -13.92 -5.77 4.90
CA TYR A 83 -13.65 -4.38 4.58
C TYR A 83 -12.51 -4.20 3.57
N LEU A 84 -11.38 -4.88 3.79
CA LEU A 84 -10.25 -4.85 2.86
C LEU A 84 -10.64 -5.38 1.48
N LEU A 85 -11.39 -6.49 1.45
CA LEU A 85 -11.83 -7.12 0.22
C LEU A 85 -12.76 -6.21 -0.59
N GLN A 86 -13.76 -5.59 0.05
CA GLN A 86 -14.67 -4.67 -0.62
C GLN A 86 -13.93 -3.44 -1.17
N ARG A 87 -12.99 -2.89 -0.39
CA ARG A 87 -12.17 -1.77 -0.87
C ARG A 87 -11.32 -2.13 -2.08
N ILE A 88 -10.76 -3.35 -2.10
CA ILE A 88 -9.99 -3.86 -3.23
C ILE A 88 -10.87 -4.01 -4.47
N LYS A 89 -12.07 -4.59 -4.32
CA LYS A 89 -13.04 -4.76 -5.41
C LYS A 89 -13.45 -3.43 -6.05
N ASN A 90 -13.67 -2.42 -5.22
CA ASN A 90 -14.14 -1.10 -5.66
C ASN A 90 -13.01 -0.18 -6.16
N SER A 91 -11.77 -0.67 -6.21
CA SER A 91 -10.62 0.13 -6.62
C SER A 91 -10.43 0.12 -8.13
N LEU A 92 -10.41 1.30 -8.74
CA LEU A 92 -10.08 1.47 -10.16
C LEU A 92 -8.60 1.19 -10.45
N ASN A 93 -7.72 1.50 -9.48
CA ASN A 93 -6.27 1.30 -9.58
C ASN A 93 -5.81 0.48 -8.38
N LEU A 94 -5.63 -0.82 -8.59
CA LEU A 94 -5.28 -1.76 -7.53
C LEU A 94 -3.77 -1.68 -7.21
N VAL A 95 -3.45 -0.99 -6.11
CA VAL A 95 -2.09 -0.98 -5.54
C VAL A 95 -2.12 -1.73 -4.21
N MET A 96 -1.77 -3.00 -4.21
CA MET A 96 -1.87 -3.89 -3.05
C MET A 96 -1.08 -3.37 -1.82
N ALA A 97 0.01 -2.63 -2.02
CA ALA A 97 0.77 -1.99 -0.95
C ALA A 97 -0.08 -1.03 -0.10
N THR A 98 -1.05 -0.35 -0.70
CA THR A 98 -2.00 0.53 0.03
C THR A 98 -2.85 -0.28 1.00
N TYR A 99 -3.40 -1.40 0.55
CA TYR A 99 -4.24 -2.28 1.39
C TYR A 99 -3.42 -3.01 2.45
N SER A 100 -2.18 -3.37 2.13
CA SER A 100 -1.22 -3.90 3.10
C SER A 100 -0.94 -2.90 4.24
N ASN A 101 -0.87 -1.61 3.94
CA ASN A 101 -0.72 -0.56 4.95
C ASN A 101 -1.99 -0.41 5.81
N ILE A 102 -3.17 -0.42 5.19
CA ILE A 102 -4.45 -0.38 5.92
C ILE A 102 -4.58 -1.58 6.85
N ALA A 103 -4.25 -2.79 6.37
CA ALA A 103 -4.24 -4.00 7.19
C ALA A 103 -3.28 -3.88 8.38
N SER A 104 -2.08 -3.31 8.18
CA SER A 104 -1.13 -3.05 9.27
C SER A 104 -1.68 -2.07 10.30
N ASP A 105 -2.46 -1.08 9.87
CA ASP A 105 -3.11 -0.13 10.77
C ASP A 105 -4.23 -0.79 11.59
N LEU A 106 -5.03 -1.66 10.96
CA LEU A 106 -6.08 -2.42 11.64
C LEU A 106 -5.49 -3.45 12.62
N VAL A 107 -4.35 -4.08 12.27
CA VAL A 107 -3.59 -4.92 13.22
C VAL A 107 -3.13 -4.12 14.44
N ALA A 108 -2.59 -2.92 14.24
CA ALA A 108 -2.19 -2.07 15.34
C ALA A 108 -3.39 -1.67 16.24
N TYR A 109 -4.54 -1.42 15.63
CA TYR A 109 -5.78 -1.15 16.36
C TYR A 109 -6.28 -2.38 17.13
N ARG A 110 -6.29 -3.55 16.50
CA ARG A 110 -6.69 -4.81 17.16
C ARG A 110 -5.81 -5.12 18.36
N ASN A 111 -4.49 -4.97 18.23
CA ASN A 111 -3.56 -5.15 19.35
C ASN A 111 -3.84 -4.18 20.51
N PHE A 112 -4.19 -2.93 20.20
CA PHE A 112 -4.60 -1.96 21.23
C PHE A 112 -5.88 -2.42 21.94
N LEU A 113 -6.90 -2.87 21.22
CA LEU A 113 -8.14 -3.37 21.79
C LEU A 113 -7.90 -4.57 22.72
N ASP A 114 -7.10 -5.53 22.27
CA ASP A 114 -6.76 -6.74 23.02
C ASP A 114 -5.96 -6.39 24.28
N GLN A 115 -4.99 -5.48 24.20
CA GLN A 115 -4.19 -5.02 25.34
C GLN A 115 -5.00 -4.27 26.40
N THR A 116 -6.04 -3.54 25.98
CA THR A 116 -6.88 -2.73 26.84
C THR A 116 -8.20 -3.40 27.22
N ASN A 117 -8.40 -4.63 26.74
CA ASN A 117 -9.64 -5.40 26.89
C ASN A 117 -10.89 -4.61 26.51
N LEU A 118 -10.80 -3.86 25.40
CA LEU A 118 -11.91 -3.03 24.92
C LEU A 118 -12.72 -3.75 23.85
N ASN A 119 -14.03 -3.73 24.03
CA ASN A 119 -14.95 -4.18 22.97
C ASN A 119 -15.06 -3.10 21.90
N TRP A 120 -14.64 -3.43 20.69
CA TRP A 120 -14.63 -2.50 19.54
C TRP A 120 -16.03 -2.16 19.00
N THR A 121 -17.06 -2.96 19.33
CA THR A 121 -18.46 -2.72 18.92
C THR A 121 -19.26 -1.92 19.95
N HIS A 122 -18.74 -1.74 21.17
CA HIS A 122 -19.46 -1.07 22.24
C HIS A 122 -19.04 0.39 22.38
N PHE A 123 -20.01 1.29 22.32
CA PHE A 123 -19.79 2.75 22.43
C PHE A 123 -20.55 3.30 23.65
N GLU A 124 -19.80 3.69 24.66
CA GLU A 124 -20.31 4.26 25.88
C GLU A 124 -20.91 5.66 25.67
N LYS A 125 -21.88 6.03 26.54
CA LYS A 125 -22.43 7.40 26.58
C LYS A 125 -21.31 8.43 26.74
N ASN A 126 -20.39 8.20 27.68
CA ASN A 126 -19.21 9.05 27.84
C ASN A 126 -18.18 8.75 26.74
N LYS A 127 -17.94 9.75 25.90
CA LYS A 127 -17.03 9.63 24.75
C LYS A 127 -15.60 9.19 25.11
N LEU A 128 -15.12 9.51 26.32
CA LEU A 128 -13.76 9.18 26.75
C LEU A 128 -13.54 7.66 26.92
N PHE A 129 -14.59 6.89 27.11
CA PHE A 129 -14.52 5.44 27.22
C PHE A 129 -14.71 4.71 25.88
N ARG A 130 -15.12 5.41 24.84
CA ARG A 130 -15.30 4.81 23.49
C ARG A 130 -13.97 4.35 22.91
N PRO A 131 -13.94 3.20 22.23
CA PRO A 131 -12.69 2.64 21.68
C PRO A 131 -11.96 3.60 20.73
N THR A 132 -12.69 4.42 19.96
CA THR A 132 -12.13 5.41 19.02
C THR A 132 -11.39 6.54 19.73
N TYR A 133 -11.95 7.10 20.82
CA TYR A 133 -11.30 8.15 21.60
C TYR A 133 -10.11 7.62 22.39
N ARG A 134 -10.23 6.42 22.97
CA ARG A 134 -9.13 5.76 23.67
C ARG A 134 -7.97 5.45 22.76
N TYR A 135 -8.26 4.98 21.54
CA TYR A 135 -7.22 4.74 20.55
C TYR A 135 -6.52 6.04 20.12
N ARG A 136 -7.29 7.13 19.91
CA ARG A 136 -6.69 8.44 19.66
C ARG A 136 -5.75 8.88 20.78
N ALA A 137 -6.15 8.72 22.03
CA ALA A 137 -5.32 9.04 23.19
C ALA A 137 -4.05 8.20 23.24
N TYR A 138 -4.16 6.89 22.96
CA TYR A 138 -3.04 5.98 22.83
C TYR A 138 -2.06 6.38 21.71
N LEU A 139 -2.55 6.70 20.53
CA LEU A 139 -1.70 7.19 19.43
C LEU A 139 -0.98 8.50 19.81
N ARG A 140 -1.65 9.40 20.55
CA ARG A 140 -1.01 10.61 21.06
C ARG A 140 0.11 10.32 22.07
N SER A 141 -0.09 9.35 22.96
CA SER A 141 0.97 8.90 23.86
C SER A 141 2.18 8.41 23.10
N LEU A 142 2.00 7.52 22.09
CA LEU A 142 3.09 7.03 21.26
C LEU A 142 3.79 8.13 20.45
N MET A 143 3.09 9.19 20.08
CA MET A 143 3.69 10.36 19.44
C MET A 143 4.57 11.14 20.41
N ASN A 144 4.09 11.33 21.66
CA ASN A 144 4.83 12.05 22.69
C ASN A 144 6.09 11.31 23.15
N THR A 145 6.09 9.98 23.10
CA THR A 145 7.25 9.13 23.39
C THR A 145 8.15 8.91 22.16
N TYR A 146 7.83 9.55 21.02
CA TYR A 146 8.56 9.39 19.75
C TYR A 146 8.62 7.97 19.21
N GLU A 147 7.75 7.07 19.66
CA GLU A 147 7.66 5.69 19.15
C GLU A 147 7.06 5.64 17.74
N ILE A 148 6.18 6.59 17.41
CA ILE A 148 5.61 6.73 16.06
C ILE A 148 5.63 8.19 15.60
N SER A 149 5.77 8.38 14.29
CA SER A 149 5.67 9.71 13.68
C SER A 149 4.22 10.22 13.65
N ILE A 150 4.03 11.54 13.60
CA ILE A 150 2.72 12.18 13.46
C ILE A 150 1.99 11.68 12.20
N SER A 151 2.71 11.48 11.09
CA SER A 151 2.16 10.95 9.84
C SER A 151 1.64 9.51 10.00
N THR A 152 2.36 8.66 10.74
CA THR A 152 1.95 7.29 11.06
C THR A 152 0.71 7.29 11.96
N ALA A 153 0.69 8.11 12.99
CA ALA A 153 -0.47 8.23 13.89
C ALA A 153 -1.73 8.71 13.12
N ARG A 154 -1.58 9.73 12.27
CA ARG A 154 -2.67 10.22 11.41
C ARG A 154 -3.20 9.13 10.49
N ARG A 155 -2.31 8.40 9.80
CA ARG A 155 -2.68 7.31 8.89
C ARG A 155 -3.44 6.21 9.64
N ARG A 156 -2.93 5.75 10.80
CA ARG A 156 -3.59 4.75 11.64
C ARG A 156 -4.98 5.19 12.08
N MET A 157 -5.10 6.44 12.54
CA MET A 157 -6.41 6.97 12.95
C MET A 157 -7.38 7.07 11.78
N SER A 158 -6.92 7.53 10.61
CA SER A 158 -7.72 7.61 9.39
C SER A 158 -8.20 6.24 8.91
N SER A 159 -7.37 5.20 9.01
CA SER A 159 -7.74 3.82 8.66
C SER A 159 -8.84 3.29 9.60
N VAL A 160 -8.75 3.57 10.89
CA VAL A 160 -9.78 3.18 11.87
C VAL A 160 -11.10 3.94 11.64
N ILE A 161 -11.05 5.25 11.39
CA ILE A 161 -12.25 6.04 11.06
C ILE A 161 -12.93 5.49 9.81
N ALA A 162 -12.16 5.20 8.75
CA ALA A 162 -12.70 4.67 7.50
C ALA A 162 -13.30 3.27 7.69
N PHE A 163 -12.70 2.43 8.54
CA PHE A 163 -13.22 1.10 8.89
C PHE A 163 -14.57 1.21 9.60
N TYR A 164 -14.70 2.05 10.61
CA TYR A 164 -15.95 2.22 11.34
C TYR A 164 -17.06 2.85 10.47
N ARG A 165 -16.74 3.82 9.63
CA ARG A 165 -17.71 4.36 8.65
C ARG A 165 -18.23 3.29 7.71
N TRP A 166 -17.35 2.40 7.29
CA TRP A 166 -17.76 1.27 6.46
C TRP A 166 -18.69 0.33 7.23
N LEU A 167 -18.38 -0.03 8.48
CA LEU A 167 -19.23 -0.89 9.32
C LEU A 167 -20.63 -0.29 9.52
N GLU A 168 -20.72 1.03 9.74
CA GLU A 168 -21.98 1.75 9.87
C GLU A 168 -22.76 1.75 8.55
N ASN A 169 -22.11 2.07 7.44
CA ASN A 169 -22.73 2.12 6.11
C ASN A 169 -23.26 0.75 5.63
N GLU A 170 -22.57 -0.34 5.97
CA GLU A 170 -22.99 -1.70 5.65
C GLU A 170 -24.02 -2.26 6.66
N GLY A 171 -24.38 -1.49 7.67
CA GLY A 171 -25.34 -1.94 8.71
C GLY A 171 -24.78 -3.04 9.64
N VAL A 172 -23.47 -3.30 9.59
CA VAL A 172 -22.79 -4.28 10.46
C VAL A 172 -22.69 -3.79 11.89
N LEU A 173 -22.59 -2.47 12.07
CA LEU A 173 -22.50 -1.80 13.36
C LEU A 173 -23.53 -0.66 13.44
N ASN A 174 -24.40 -0.75 14.44
CA ASN A 174 -25.36 0.30 14.74
C ASN A 174 -25.21 0.70 16.23
N PRO A 175 -24.26 1.60 16.55
CA PRO A 175 -23.95 1.95 17.94
C PRO A 175 -25.06 2.83 18.55
N GLU A 176 -25.39 2.60 19.81
CA GLU A 176 -26.35 3.40 20.56
C GLU A 176 -25.89 4.87 20.70
N PHE A 177 -24.58 5.09 20.85
CA PHE A 177 -23.98 6.40 20.93
C PHE A 177 -23.00 6.65 19.79
N PRO A 178 -22.89 7.90 19.28
CA PRO A 178 -22.04 8.22 18.15
C PRO A 178 -20.59 7.81 18.36
N MET A 179 -19.94 7.23 17.35
CA MET A 179 -18.54 6.80 17.41
C MET A 179 -17.57 7.97 17.63
N TRP A 180 -17.92 9.15 17.13
CA TRP A 180 -17.20 10.44 17.24
C TRP A 180 -18.17 11.61 17.03
N LYS A 181 -17.67 12.84 17.11
CA LYS A 181 -18.39 14.05 16.69
C LYS A 181 -17.88 14.44 15.31
N GLU A 182 -18.78 14.56 14.34
CA GLU A 182 -18.44 15.14 13.03
C GLU A 182 -18.53 16.66 13.08
N SER A 183 -17.71 17.31 12.28
CA SER A 183 -17.72 18.73 12.03
C SER A 183 -17.39 19.02 10.58
N ASP A 184 -17.98 20.04 10.00
CA ASP A 184 -17.64 20.50 8.68
C ASP A 184 -16.32 21.28 8.71
N TYR A 185 -15.49 21.03 7.73
CA TYR A 185 -14.24 21.72 7.47
C TYR A 185 -14.26 22.22 6.04
N TYR A 186 -13.93 23.46 5.83
CA TYR A 186 -13.93 24.05 4.52
C TYR A 186 -12.51 24.09 3.97
N ILE A 187 -12.34 23.59 2.74
CA ILE A 187 -11.07 23.60 2.01
C ILE A 187 -11.19 24.49 0.81
N ASP A 188 -10.24 25.40 0.67
CA ASP A 188 -10.09 26.16 -0.55
C ASP A 188 -9.33 25.33 -1.59
N VAL A 189 -9.98 25.08 -2.71
CA VAL A 189 -9.45 24.28 -3.82
C VAL A 189 -9.36 25.17 -5.05
N ILE A 190 -8.20 25.16 -5.69
CA ILE A 190 -8.01 25.81 -7.00
C ILE A 190 -8.34 24.77 -8.08
N ASN A 191 -9.31 25.07 -8.93
CA ASN A 191 -9.64 24.20 -10.05
C ASN A 191 -8.56 24.29 -11.16
N PRO A 192 -8.54 23.36 -12.13
CA PRO A 192 -7.59 23.40 -13.24
C PRO A 192 -7.60 24.71 -14.06
N ASN A 193 -8.69 25.47 -14.00
CA ASN A 193 -8.86 26.76 -14.65
C ASN A 193 -8.43 27.96 -13.81
N GLY A 194 -7.81 27.72 -12.64
CA GLY A 194 -7.29 28.77 -11.75
C GLY A 194 -8.31 29.42 -10.82
N PHE A 195 -9.59 29.01 -10.83
CA PHE A 195 -10.59 29.57 -9.93
C PHE A 195 -10.54 28.94 -8.54
N LEU A 196 -10.55 29.78 -7.51
CA LEU A 196 -10.66 29.38 -6.12
C LEU A 196 -12.13 29.07 -5.80
N PHE A 197 -12.38 27.88 -5.24
CA PHE A 197 -13.70 27.55 -4.69
C PHE A 197 -13.54 26.84 -3.37
N THR A 198 -14.46 27.07 -2.46
CA THR A 198 -14.46 26.47 -1.12
C THR A 198 -15.35 25.24 -1.12
N LYS A 199 -14.76 24.08 -0.81
CA LYS A 199 -15.47 22.80 -0.72
C LYS A 199 -15.63 22.39 0.74
N PRO A 200 -16.85 22.05 1.20
CA PRO A 200 -17.05 21.48 2.53
C PRO A 200 -16.52 20.04 2.54
N GLU A 201 -15.71 19.72 3.53
CA GLU A 201 -15.28 18.37 3.85
C GLU A 201 -15.64 18.00 5.29
N LYS A 202 -16.12 16.77 5.49
CA LYS A 202 -16.41 16.27 6.83
C LYS A 202 -15.14 15.82 7.52
N THR A 203 -14.89 16.34 8.71
CA THR A 203 -13.82 15.89 9.60
C THR A 203 -14.40 15.37 10.91
N THR A 204 -13.58 14.71 11.70
CA THR A 204 -13.97 14.18 13.01
C THR A 204 -13.12 14.80 14.11
N ASP A 205 -13.67 14.92 15.31
CA ASP A 205 -12.95 15.43 16.48
C ASP A 205 -11.84 14.48 16.96
N ILE A 206 -11.85 13.24 16.49
CA ILE A 206 -10.80 12.24 16.76
C ILE A 206 -9.67 12.25 15.71
N SER A 207 -9.80 12.98 14.63
CA SER A 207 -8.76 13.10 13.60
C SER A 207 -7.47 13.70 14.17
N ILE A 208 -6.33 13.16 13.75
CA ILE A 208 -5.00 13.68 14.09
C ILE A 208 -4.57 14.65 13.00
N LYS A 209 -4.49 15.93 13.34
CA LYS A 209 -4.06 17.00 12.43
C LYS A 209 -2.53 17.08 12.41
N ILE A 210 -1.95 17.23 11.23
CA ILE A 210 -0.55 17.62 11.09
C ILE A 210 -0.53 19.15 11.17
N ILE A 211 0.09 19.69 12.21
CA ILE A 211 0.41 21.11 12.24
C ILE A 211 1.54 21.26 11.22
N LYS A 212 1.26 21.91 10.10
CA LYS A 212 2.31 22.33 9.17
C LYS A 212 3.14 23.38 9.89
N GLY A 213 4.21 22.94 10.55
CA GLY A 213 5.24 23.87 11.02
C GLY A 213 5.79 24.63 9.82
N ILE A 214 6.09 25.91 9.98
CA ILE A 214 6.88 26.68 9.01
C ILE A 214 8.17 25.89 8.87
N ASN A 215 8.37 25.26 7.70
CA ASN A 215 9.57 24.50 7.45
C ASN A 215 10.67 25.51 7.11
N PRO A 216 11.69 25.72 7.96
CA PRO A 216 12.74 26.68 7.69
C PRO A 216 13.63 26.26 6.51
N TYR A 217 13.47 25.04 6.00
CA TYR A 217 14.21 24.50 4.88
C TYR A 217 13.29 24.37 3.67
N THR A 218 13.44 25.28 2.72
CA THR A 218 12.67 25.32 1.46
C THR A 218 13.03 24.18 0.49
N ASP A 219 14.14 23.47 0.73
CA ASP A 219 14.73 22.51 -0.21
C ASP A 219 14.30 21.05 0.05
N LYS A 220 13.22 20.84 0.80
CA LYS A 220 12.75 19.50 1.12
C LYS A 220 11.74 18.99 0.10
N ILE A 221 12.00 17.80 -0.42
CA ILE A 221 11.08 17.09 -1.29
C ILE A 221 10.04 16.37 -0.44
N ASN A 222 8.75 16.65 -0.67
CA ASN A 222 7.64 15.95 -0.04
C ASN A 222 7.28 14.67 -0.83
N ASP A 223 7.90 13.54 -0.49
CA ASP A 223 7.55 12.24 -1.06
C ASP A 223 7.48 11.19 0.04
N GLY A 224 6.34 11.12 0.72
CA GLY A 224 6.12 10.21 1.86
C GLY A 224 6.84 10.60 3.15
N GLY A 225 7.62 11.66 3.13
CA GLY A 225 8.36 12.24 4.25
C GLY A 225 9.00 13.56 3.80
N GLN A 226 9.73 14.19 4.70
CA GLN A 226 10.55 15.36 4.35
C GLN A 226 11.94 14.88 3.94
N LEU A 227 12.11 14.62 2.65
CA LEU A 227 13.39 14.24 2.07
C LEU A 227 14.14 15.49 1.65
N ARG A 228 15.45 15.50 1.83
CA ARG A 228 16.36 16.51 1.26
C ARG A 228 17.31 15.85 0.27
N PRO A 229 17.73 16.54 -0.80
CA PRO A 229 18.82 16.06 -1.63
C PRO A 229 20.07 15.84 -0.77
N LEU A 230 20.82 14.78 -1.06
CA LEU A 230 22.10 14.54 -0.40
C LEU A 230 23.12 15.57 -0.90
N PRO A 231 23.71 16.40 -0.04
CA PRO A 231 24.84 17.25 -0.40
C PRO A 231 25.99 16.42 -0.96
N LYS A 232 26.83 17.02 -1.81
CA LYS A 232 27.98 16.33 -2.45
C LYS A 232 28.84 15.56 -1.44
N LYS A 233 29.15 16.15 -0.33
CA LYS A 233 29.95 15.54 0.74
C LYS A 233 29.32 14.27 1.31
N GLU A 234 27.99 14.25 1.48
CA GLU A 234 27.28 13.07 1.96
C GLU A 234 27.17 11.97 0.89
N GLN A 235 27.10 12.36 -0.39
CA GLN A 235 27.19 11.40 -1.48
C GLN A 235 28.56 10.72 -1.51
N ASP A 236 29.62 11.47 -1.31
CA ASP A 236 31.00 10.95 -1.26
C ASP A 236 31.17 9.98 -0.07
N TRP A 237 30.70 10.34 1.11
CA TRP A 237 30.71 9.46 2.28
C TRP A 237 29.89 8.17 2.06
N LEU A 238 28.74 8.28 1.41
CA LEU A 238 27.93 7.11 1.06
C LEU A 238 28.69 6.17 0.12
N LEU A 239 29.36 6.70 -0.90
CA LEU A 239 30.16 5.91 -1.83
C LEU A 239 31.35 5.24 -1.14
N GLU A 240 32.07 5.97 -0.28
CA GLU A 240 33.15 5.42 0.53
C GLU A 240 32.68 4.25 1.43
N ALA A 241 31.55 4.45 2.12
CA ALA A 241 30.98 3.41 2.96
C ALA A 241 30.53 2.17 2.14
N LEU A 242 29.94 2.36 0.98
CA LEU A 242 29.54 1.27 0.09
C LEU A 242 30.75 0.50 -0.47
N LEU A 243 31.84 1.17 -0.76
CA LEU A 243 33.09 0.55 -1.18
C LEU A 243 33.72 -0.26 -0.02
N ALA A 244 33.72 0.31 1.20
CA ALA A 244 34.24 -0.36 2.39
C ALA A 244 33.43 -1.62 2.74
N LEU A 245 32.11 -1.65 2.48
CA LEU A 245 31.27 -2.84 2.68
C LEU A 245 31.57 -3.99 1.71
N ASN A 246 32.33 -3.74 0.66
CA ASN A 246 32.70 -4.73 -0.37
C ASN A 246 31.49 -5.52 -0.94
N ASN A 247 30.30 -4.90 -0.96
CA ASN A 247 29.09 -5.46 -1.54
C ASN A 247 28.79 -4.76 -2.87
N TYR A 248 29.30 -5.35 -3.95
CA TYR A 248 29.23 -4.75 -5.29
C TYR A 248 27.79 -4.54 -5.76
N GLU A 249 26.87 -5.46 -5.45
CA GLU A 249 25.45 -5.33 -5.83
C GLU A 249 24.80 -4.14 -5.11
N MET A 250 25.08 -4.00 -3.83
CA MET A 250 24.59 -2.87 -3.05
C MET A 250 25.12 -1.53 -3.57
N LEU A 251 26.41 -1.51 -3.97
CA LEU A 251 27.02 -0.36 -4.63
C LEU A 251 26.28 -0.02 -5.94
N LEU A 252 26.06 -1.01 -6.82
CA LEU A 252 25.34 -0.80 -8.09
C LEU A 252 23.92 -0.26 -7.88
N ILE A 253 23.17 -0.78 -6.91
CA ILE A 253 21.81 -0.35 -6.58
C ILE A 253 21.80 1.13 -6.18
N HIS A 254 22.71 1.53 -5.26
CA HIS A 254 22.77 2.91 -4.78
C HIS A 254 23.26 3.87 -5.86
N VAL A 255 24.28 3.49 -6.63
CA VAL A 255 24.78 4.33 -7.73
C VAL A 255 23.69 4.49 -8.81
N LEU A 256 22.94 3.42 -9.15
CA LEU A 256 21.82 3.54 -10.09
C LEU A 256 20.79 4.55 -9.60
N SER A 257 20.44 4.50 -8.30
CA SER A 257 19.52 5.47 -7.70
C SER A 257 20.08 6.90 -7.77
N LEU A 258 21.36 7.10 -7.49
CA LEU A 258 22.01 8.43 -7.49
C LEU A 258 22.08 9.04 -8.88
N VAL A 259 22.45 8.26 -9.91
CA VAL A 259 22.67 8.81 -11.27
C VAL A 259 21.37 8.97 -12.06
N SER A 260 20.33 8.17 -11.77
CA SER A 260 19.05 8.19 -12.50
C SER A 260 17.91 8.87 -11.74
N GLY A 261 18.07 9.15 -10.45
CA GLY A 261 16.98 9.61 -9.58
C GLY A 261 15.87 8.56 -9.36
N ALA A 262 16.11 7.32 -9.73
CA ALA A 262 15.13 6.24 -9.63
C ALA A 262 14.85 5.87 -8.16
N ARG A 263 13.58 5.61 -7.85
CA ARG A 263 13.20 5.09 -6.54
C ARG A 263 13.71 3.67 -6.34
N ILE A 264 13.92 3.27 -5.08
CA ILE A 264 14.44 1.95 -4.73
C ILE A 264 13.63 0.81 -5.37
N GLN A 265 12.31 0.90 -5.41
CA GLN A 265 11.45 -0.10 -6.05
C GLN A 265 11.75 -0.21 -7.55
N THR A 266 11.90 0.91 -8.24
CA THR A 266 12.26 0.96 -9.66
C THR A 266 13.61 0.30 -9.91
N VAL A 267 14.60 0.60 -9.07
CA VAL A 267 15.95 0.01 -9.16
C VAL A 267 15.94 -1.50 -8.92
N LEU A 268 15.21 -1.97 -7.90
CA LEU A 268 15.15 -3.39 -7.54
C LEU A 268 14.36 -4.25 -8.54
N THR A 269 13.61 -3.64 -9.45
CA THR A 269 12.87 -4.36 -10.51
C THR A 269 13.61 -4.41 -11.84
N PHE A 270 14.83 -3.88 -11.92
CA PHE A 270 15.69 -4.07 -13.08
C PHE A 270 15.97 -5.56 -13.33
N ARG A 271 15.88 -5.95 -14.58
CA ARG A 271 16.12 -7.32 -15.02
C ARG A 271 17.25 -7.36 -16.06
N LEU A 272 17.75 -8.57 -16.32
CA LEU A 272 18.85 -8.80 -17.25
C LEU A 272 18.63 -8.13 -18.62
N HIS A 273 17.45 -8.30 -19.22
CA HIS A 273 17.16 -7.75 -20.55
C HIS A 273 17.22 -6.21 -20.62
N HIS A 274 17.03 -5.49 -19.48
CA HIS A 274 17.18 -4.03 -19.45
C HIS A 274 18.63 -3.56 -19.52
N VAL A 275 19.58 -4.44 -19.19
CA VAL A 275 21.02 -4.13 -19.20
C VAL A 275 21.79 -4.80 -20.36
N LEU A 276 21.08 -5.51 -21.22
CA LEU A 276 21.63 -6.15 -22.43
C LEU A 276 21.15 -5.43 -23.71
N LEU A 277 20.75 -4.16 -23.62
CA LEU A 277 20.40 -3.38 -24.81
C LEU A 277 21.67 -3.09 -25.63
N ASP A 278 21.54 -3.20 -26.95
CA ASP A 278 22.62 -2.84 -27.86
C ASP A 278 22.99 -1.37 -27.67
N MET A 279 24.29 -1.15 -27.49
CA MET A 279 24.88 0.17 -27.29
C MET A 279 25.38 0.79 -28.61
N ASP A 280 25.19 0.04 -29.74
CA ASP A 280 25.62 0.51 -31.03
C ASP A 280 24.77 1.66 -31.54
N GLY A 281 25.41 2.84 -31.66
CA GLY A 281 24.80 4.04 -32.25
C GLY A 281 24.33 5.12 -31.25
N SER A 282 24.60 5.00 -29.95
CA SER A 282 24.32 6.11 -29.04
C SER A 282 25.41 7.18 -29.16
N GLU A 283 25.17 8.20 -29.98
CA GLU A 283 25.96 9.44 -29.99
C GLU A 283 25.86 10.20 -28.64
N LEU A 284 24.98 9.74 -27.75
CA LEU A 284 24.72 10.31 -26.43
C LEU A 284 25.52 9.54 -25.37
N ASN A 285 26.15 10.26 -24.47
CA ASN A 285 26.83 9.70 -23.29
C ASN A 285 25.86 9.08 -22.24
N GLU A 286 24.64 8.70 -22.67
CA GLU A 286 23.59 8.15 -21.81
C GLU A 286 22.79 7.07 -22.52
N VAL A 287 22.27 6.10 -21.73
CA VAL A 287 21.31 5.10 -22.17
C VAL A 287 19.93 5.44 -21.59
N ARG A 288 18.90 5.43 -22.43
CA ARG A 288 17.52 5.73 -22.06
C ARG A 288 16.73 4.45 -21.90
N ILE A 289 16.26 4.18 -20.69
CA ILE A 289 15.50 2.96 -20.37
C ILE A 289 14.06 3.35 -19.99
N PRO A 290 13.05 2.92 -20.78
CA PRO A 290 11.67 3.13 -20.42
C PRO A 290 11.32 2.30 -19.19
N ALA A 291 10.59 2.89 -18.23
CA ALA A 291 10.13 2.25 -16.99
C ALA A 291 8.65 2.55 -16.76
N GLY A 292 7.94 1.59 -16.18
CA GLY A 292 6.50 1.65 -15.92
C GLY A 292 5.73 0.49 -16.55
N PRO A 293 4.41 0.58 -16.64
CA PRO A 293 3.57 -0.51 -17.14
C PRO A 293 4.02 -1.04 -18.50
N GLY A 294 4.17 -2.35 -18.59
CA GLY A 294 4.60 -3.06 -19.81
C GLY A 294 6.11 -3.20 -19.98
N THR A 295 6.95 -2.55 -19.17
CA THR A 295 8.41 -2.64 -19.29
C THR A 295 9.04 -3.67 -18.35
N GLY A 296 8.31 -4.16 -17.35
CA GLY A 296 8.84 -5.02 -16.30
C GLY A 296 9.60 -4.27 -15.19
N ILE A 297 9.71 -2.94 -15.28
CA ILE A 297 10.27 -2.07 -14.25
C ILE A 297 9.12 -1.36 -13.52
N ASP A 298 9.01 -1.56 -12.22
CA ASP A 298 7.99 -0.92 -11.39
C ASP A 298 8.29 0.55 -11.18
N THR A 299 7.21 1.34 -11.23
CA THR A 299 7.24 2.77 -10.92
C THR A 299 6.12 3.13 -9.96
N LYS A 300 6.32 4.17 -9.16
CA LYS A 300 5.28 4.64 -8.23
C LYS A 300 4.03 5.10 -9.00
N ASN A 301 2.88 4.52 -8.65
CA ASN A 301 1.58 4.79 -9.26
C ASN A 301 1.54 4.46 -10.76
N ASP A 302 2.26 3.45 -11.21
CA ASP A 302 2.31 2.99 -12.60
C ASP A 302 2.63 4.11 -13.63
N LYS A 303 3.41 5.10 -13.21
CA LYS A 303 3.82 6.19 -14.10
C LYS A 303 4.80 5.69 -15.15
N LYS A 304 4.54 6.03 -16.40
CA LYS A 304 5.51 5.85 -17.49
C LYS A 304 6.58 6.95 -17.38
N ILE A 305 7.83 6.54 -17.21
CA ILE A 305 8.99 7.42 -17.14
C ILE A 305 10.12 6.85 -18.00
N VAL A 306 11.09 7.69 -18.34
CA VAL A 306 12.34 7.26 -18.97
C VAL A 306 13.47 7.51 -17.98
N LEU A 307 14.26 6.49 -17.72
CA LEU A 307 15.46 6.58 -16.89
C LEU A 307 16.64 6.93 -17.78
N HIS A 308 17.35 7.99 -17.44
CA HIS A 308 18.57 8.43 -18.10
C HIS A 308 19.75 7.90 -17.29
N ILE A 309 20.51 6.96 -17.87
CA ILE A 309 21.63 6.29 -17.20
C ILE A 309 22.91 6.66 -17.95
N PRO A 310 23.91 7.28 -17.30
CA PRO A 310 25.18 7.57 -17.94
C PRO A 310 25.82 6.31 -18.51
N LEU A 311 26.37 6.40 -19.74
CA LEU A 311 26.91 5.25 -20.48
C LEU A 311 28.01 4.51 -19.69
N TRP A 312 28.89 5.25 -19.00
CA TRP A 312 29.96 4.68 -18.17
C TRP A 312 29.43 3.78 -17.06
N PHE A 313 28.27 4.14 -16.49
CA PHE A 313 27.65 3.34 -15.43
C PHE A 313 26.83 2.17 -16.01
N TYR A 314 26.14 2.38 -17.12
CA TYR A 314 25.45 1.31 -17.83
C TYR A 314 26.40 0.17 -18.22
N GLN A 315 27.61 0.49 -18.70
CA GLN A 315 28.67 -0.49 -18.99
C GLN A 315 29.05 -1.31 -17.76
N LYS A 316 29.10 -0.70 -16.56
CA LYS A 316 29.34 -1.43 -15.31
C LYS A 316 28.21 -2.37 -14.94
N LEU A 317 26.95 -1.95 -15.14
CA LEU A 317 25.79 -2.82 -14.95
C LEU A 317 25.82 -4.01 -15.92
N HIS A 318 26.13 -3.76 -17.19
CA HIS A 318 26.27 -4.78 -18.23
C HIS A 318 27.36 -5.80 -17.88
N THR A 319 28.55 -5.33 -17.54
CA THR A 319 29.68 -6.20 -17.14
C THR A 319 29.33 -7.06 -15.94
N TYR A 320 28.67 -6.46 -14.91
CA TYR A 320 28.20 -7.23 -13.76
C TYR A 320 27.15 -8.26 -14.15
N ALA A 321 26.18 -7.90 -14.99
CA ALA A 321 25.10 -8.79 -15.42
C ALA A 321 25.60 -10.04 -16.14
N LEU A 322 26.72 -9.95 -16.84
CA LEU A 322 27.38 -11.07 -17.54
C LEU A 322 28.40 -11.83 -16.66
N SER A 323 28.65 -11.38 -15.44
CA SER A 323 29.62 -12.03 -14.55
C SER A 323 29.11 -13.38 -14.03
N GLU A 324 30.03 -14.31 -13.73
CA GLU A 324 29.71 -15.59 -13.08
C GLU A 324 28.98 -15.43 -11.75
N LYS A 325 29.31 -14.37 -11.01
CA LYS A 325 28.67 -14.06 -9.72
C LYS A 325 27.18 -13.77 -9.89
N ALA A 326 26.82 -12.98 -10.90
CA ALA A 326 25.43 -12.69 -11.22
C ALA A 326 24.71 -13.94 -11.75
N ASP A 327 25.37 -14.76 -12.56
CA ASP A 327 24.82 -16.01 -13.06
C ASP A 327 24.54 -17.02 -11.94
N LYS A 328 25.48 -17.22 -11.02
CA LYS A 328 25.29 -18.08 -9.83
C LYS A 328 24.10 -17.63 -8.97
N ARG A 329 23.82 -16.33 -8.89
CA ARG A 329 22.66 -15.81 -8.16
C ARG A 329 21.33 -16.02 -8.88
N ARG A 330 21.32 -15.93 -10.21
CA ARG A 330 20.11 -16.19 -11.00
C ARG A 330 19.67 -17.65 -10.98
N ARG A 331 20.61 -18.58 -10.78
CA ARG A 331 20.33 -20.03 -10.70
C ARG A 331 19.84 -20.49 -9.31
N LYS A 332 19.92 -19.65 -8.28
CA LYS A 332 19.38 -19.90 -6.93
C LYS A 332 17.93 -19.43 -6.82
#